data_e3fb8a586010bd17aa2a91e58ff9c295
#
_entry.id   e3fb8a586010bd17aa2a91e58ff9c295
#
_cell.length_a   1.000
_cell.length_b   1.000
_cell.length_c   1.000
_cell.angle_alpha   90.00
_cell.angle_beta   90.00
_cell.angle_gamma   90.00
#
_symmetry.space_group_name_H-M   'P 1'
#
loop_
_entity.id
_entity.type
_entity.pdbx_description
1 polymer ?
#
loop_
_entity_poly.entity_id
_entity_poly.type
_entity_poly.pdbx_seq_one_letter_code
_entity_poly.pdbx_strand_id
1 'polypeptide(L)'
;MSTGILSLDILLNQISEDAISGSENAIKEIRKRYPSLSEEEAREIHRLISTSLRQSKNDSEIVVTAPPSFAMRTKTTKTVVKSMLEGAQTSIVITGYSLSDYFSDLIDCIIRKSQGGVLVKFYVNHIEDQANYEKLCRNKGRFLKIYNYPRQNDAMAALHAKVISVDKKDNLITSANLSYHGQEGNIEMGVHIVSEDIAKQIDSVLTTLLFKKVFKEV
;
A
#
# COMPACT_ATOMS: atom_id res chain seq x y z
N MET A 1 -9.90 15.22 13.30
CA MET A 1 -9.32 15.46 14.66
C MET A 1 -10.25 16.38 15.40
N SER A 2 -10.51 16.15 16.70
CA SER A 2 -11.27 17.09 17.53
C SER A 2 -10.38 17.58 18.67
N THR A 3 -10.36 18.90 18.86
CA THR A 3 -9.63 19.55 19.96
C THR A 3 -10.46 19.64 21.24
N GLY A 4 -11.76 19.27 21.18
CA GLY A 4 -12.73 19.49 22.26
C GLY A 4 -13.25 20.93 22.33
N ILE A 5 -12.80 21.84 21.46
CA ILE A 5 -13.22 23.24 21.40
C ILE A 5 -13.80 23.51 20.00
N LEU A 6 -15.12 23.60 19.89
CA LEU A 6 -15.82 23.72 18.61
C LEU A 6 -15.27 24.83 17.70
N SER A 7 -14.98 26.01 18.24
CA SER A 7 -14.45 27.12 17.45
C SER A 7 -13.02 26.89 16.93
N LEU A 8 -12.24 26.05 17.59
CA LEU A 8 -10.91 25.66 17.14
C LEU A 8 -11.03 24.56 16.08
N ASP A 9 -11.97 23.63 16.24
CA ASP A 9 -12.24 22.58 15.26
C ASP A 9 -12.73 23.18 13.92
N ILE A 10 -13.56 24.24 13.97
CA ILE A 10 -14.00 25.00 12.78
C ILE A 10 -12.79 25.64 12.08
N LEU A 11 -11.89 26.30 12.83
CA LEU A 11 -10.68 26.90 12.27
C LEU A 11 -9.76 25.85 11.63
N LEU A 12 -9.55 24.71 12.29
CA LEU A 12 -8.74 23.61 11.74
C LEU A 12 -9.33 23.05 10.45
N ASN A 13 -10.66 22.90 10.38
CA ASN A 13 -11.33 22.48 9.15
C ASN A 13 -11.10 23.48 8.01
N GLN A 14 -11.18 24.77 8.29
CA GLN A 14 -10.94 25.83 7.31
C GLN A 14 -9.48 25.85 6.83
N ILE A 15 -8.50 25.64 7.72
CA ILE A 15 -7.09 25.47 7.34
C ILE A 15 -6.91 24.20 6.50
N SER A 16 -7.65 23.12 6.80
CA SER A 16 -7.62 21.90 6.00
C SER A 16 -8.17 22.10 4.58
N GLU A 17 -9.25 22.85 4.44
CA GLU A 17 -9.81 23.25 3.13
C GLU A 17 -8.84 24.12 2.34
N ASP A 18 -8.21 25.10 2.99
CA ASP A 18 -7.14 25.92 2.39
C ASP A 18 -5.95 25.06 1.93
N ALA A 19 -5.56 24.06 2.74
CA ALA A 19 -4.49 23.14 2.40
C ALA A 19 -4.78 22.32 1.11
N ILE A 20 -6.05 22.02 0.84
CA ILE A 20 -6.49 21.28 -0.35
C ILE A 20 -6.60 22.20 -1.56
N SER A 21 -7.23 23.37 -1.39
CA SER A 21 -7.52 24.33 -2.47
C SER A 21 -6.35 25.24 -2.85
N GLY A 22 -5.34 25.33 -1.98
CA GLY A 22 -4.25 26.30 -2.12
C GLY A 22 -4.64 27.74 -1.75
N SER A 23 -5.78 27.93 -1.07
CA SER A 23 -6.25 29.22 -0.59
C SER A 23 -5.64 29.60 0.77
N GLU A 24 -5.85 30.83 1.19
CA GLU A 24 -5.34 31.39 2.46
C GLU A 24 -6.48 32.03 3.29
N ASN A 25 -7.71 31.54 3.14
CA ASN A 25 -8.90 32.14 3.77
C ASN A 25 -8.84 32.10 5.31
N ALA A 26 -8.30 31.04 5.86
CA ALA A 26 -8.19 30.85 7.31
C ALA A 26 -7.24 31.85 8.01
N ILE A 27 -6.35 32.54 7.27
CA ILE A 27 -5.42 33.53 7.87
C ILE A 27 -6.19 34.64 8.57
N LYS A 28 -7.28 35.10 7.98
CA LYS A 28 -8.13 36.14 8.58
C LYS A 28 -8.77 35.68 9.89
N GLU A 29 -9.21 34.43 9.95
CA GLU A 29 -9.81 33.85 11.15
C GLU A 29 -8.76 33.56 12.24
N ILE A 30 -7.53 33.20 11.86
CA ILE A 30 -6.40 33.11 12.81
C ILE A 30 -6.16 34.45 13.46
N ARG A 31 -6.06 35.54 12.69
CA ARG A 31 -5.83 36.89 13.23
C ARG A 31 -6.99 37.42 14.08
N LYS A 32 -8.23 37.13 13.69
CA LYS A 32 -9.41 37.47 14.46
C LYS A 32 -9.43 36.76 15.82
N ARG A 33 -8.98 35.53 15.88
CA ARG A 33 -8.89 34.77 17.13
C ARG A 33 -7.69 35.17 18.00
N TYR A 34 -6.59 35.55 17.36
CA TYR A 34 -5.33 35.91 18.00
C TYR A 34 -4.88 37.28 17.51
N PRO A 35 -5.50 38.39 18.04
CA PRO A 35 -5.26 39.75 17.54
C PRO A 35 -3.83 40.26 17.74
N SER A 36 -3.06 39.64 18.63
CA SER A 36 -1.66 39.98 18.87
C SER A 36 -0.70 39.51 17.77
N LEU A 37 -1.13 38.61 16.89
CA LEU A 37 -0.31 38.14 15.80
C LEU A 37 -0.26 39.13 14.65
N SER A 38 0.93 39.37 14.12
CA SER A 38 1.11 40.04 12.84
C SER A 38 0.54 39.18 11.69
N GLU A 39 0.36 39.79 10.54
CA GLU A 39 -0.10 39.05 9.36
C GLU A 39 0.91 37.96 8.92
N GLU A 40 2.19 38.27 9.08
CA GLU A 40 3.28 37.34 8.70
C GLU A 40 3.32 36.13 9.62
N GLU A 41 3.20 36.33 10.94
CA GLU A 41 3.10 35.23 11.91
C GLU A 41 1.85 34.38 11.70
N ALA A 42 0.71 34.97 11.37
CA ALA A 42 -0.51 34.22 11.04
C ALA A 42 -0.36 33.41 9.77
N ARG A 43 0.36 33.89 8.74
CA ARG A 43 0.71 33.13 7.52
C ARG A 43 1.66 31.99 7.84
N GLU A 44 2.64 32.20 8.69
CA GLU A 44 3.58 31.16 9.11
C GLU A 44 2.86 30.03 9.84
N ILE A 45 2.00 30.34 10.80
CA ILE A 45 1.15 29.37 11.51
C ILE A 45 0.26 28.61 10.53
N HIS A 46 -0.40 29.31 9.62
CA HIS A 46 -1.22 28.70 8.59
C HIS A 46 -0.42 27.71 7.75
N ARG A 47 0.78 28.08 7.28
CA ARG A 47 1.67 27.20 6.50
C ARG A 47 2.11 25.96 7.28
N LEU A 48 2.51 26.12 8.54
CA LEU A 48 2.91 25.00 9.39
C LEU A 48 1.78 23.99 9.56
N ILE A 49 0.57 24.47 9.91
CA ILE A 49 -0.59 23.62 10.10
C ILE A 49 -1.02 22.97 8.77
N SER A 50 -1.10 23.75 7.69
CA SER A 50 -1.48 23.26 6.35
C SER A 50 -0.52 22.19 5.85
N THR A 51 0.78 22.35 6.07
CA THR A 51 1.79 21.37 5.69
C THR A 51 1.65 20.08 6.50
N SER A 52 1.43 20.20 7.82
CA SER A 52 1.18 19.05 8.70
C SER A 52 -0.09 18.28 8.29
N LEU A 53 -1.17 18.99 7.97
CA LEU A 53 -2.43 18.39 7.55
C LEU A 53 -2.31 17.70 6.17
N ARG A 54 -1.52 18.26 5.24
CA ARG A 54 -1.24 17.61 3.94
C ARG A 54 -0.48 16.30 4.12
N GLN A 55 0.48 16.26 5.04
CA GLN A 55 1.26 15.05 5.33
C GLN A 55 0.42 13.94 5.99
N SER A 56 -0.67 14.28 6.67
CA SER A 56 -1.54 13.32 7.35
C SER A 56 -2.63 12.70 6.47
N LYS A 57 -2.77 13.12 5.21
CA LYS A 57 -3.81 12.60 4.32
C LYS A 57 -3.35 11.29 3.66
N ASN A 58 -3.54 10.20 4.37
CA ASN A 58 -3.52 8.88 3.75
C ASN A 58 -4.78 8.75 2.90
N ASP A 59 -4.62 8.71 1.58
CA ASP A 59 -5.73 8.33 0.71
C ASP A 59 -5.91 6.81 0.84
N SER A 60 -7.04 6.41 1.42
CA SER A 60 -7.37 5.00 1.60
C SER A 60 -8.77 4.71 1.11
N GLU A 61 -8.93 3.57 0.47
CA GLU A 61 -10.21 3.07 -0.02
C GLU A 61 -10.35 1.57 0.25
N ILE A 62 -11.59 1.13 0.48
CA ILE A 62 -11.90 -0.29 0.58
C ILE A 62 -11.91 -0.90 -0.82
N VAL A 63 -11.26 -2.04 -0.97
CA VAL A 63 -11.31 -2.88 -2.17
C VAL A 63 -11.99 -4.20 -1.83
N VAL A 64 -12.77 -4.73 -2.76
CA VAL A 64 -13.58 -5.93 -2.52
C VAL A 64 -13.42 -6.90 -3.67
N THR A 65 -13.29 -8.18 -3.35
CA THR A 65 -13.59 -9.27 -4.28
C THR A 65 -14.96 -9.83 -3.92
N ALA A 66 -15.81 -10.02 -4.91
CA ALA A 66 -17.09 -10.70 -4.75
C ALA A 66 -17.45 -11.41 -6.06
N PRO A 67 -18.20 -12.52 -6.02
CA PRO A 67 -18.71 -13.15 -7.24
C PRO A 67 -19.46 -12.16 -8.12
N PRO A 68 -19.37 -12.27 -9.47
CA PRO A 68 -19.97 -11.31 -10.40
C PRO A 68 -21.50 -11.13 -10.23
N SER A 69 -22.18 -12.07 -9.59
CA SER A 69 -23.61 -11.97 -9.25
C SER A 69 -23.94 -10.88 -8.22
N PHE A 70 -22.94 -10.38 -7.48
CA PHE A 70 -23.07 -9.32 -6.50
C PHE A 70 -22.50 -8.02 -7.06
N ALA A 71 -23.35 -7.21 -7.71
CA ALA A 71 -22.93 -5.90 -8.23
C ALA A 71 -22.57 -4.96 -7.07
N MET A 72 -21.29 -4.59 -6.96
CA MET A 72 -20.79 -3.66 -5.94
C MET A 72 -20.21 -2.40 -6.61
N ARG A 73 -20.44 -1.23 -5.98
CA ARG A 73 -19.92 0.07 -6.44
C ARG A 73 -18.50 0.37 -5.91
N THR A 74 -17.73 -0.66 -5.61
CA THR A 74 -16.36 -0.54 -5.09
C THR A 74 -15.36 -1.02 -6.13
N LYS A 75 -14.11 -0.55 -6.04
CA LYS A 75 -13.03 -1.10 -6.85
C LYS A 75 -12.82 -2.57 -6.49
N THR A 76 -12.60 -3.41 -7.49
CA THR A 76 -12.29 -4.82 -7.26
C THR A 76 -10.81 -4.99 -6.92
N THR A 77 -10.50 -5.96 -6.06
CA THR A 77 -9.12 -6.31 -5.72
C THR A 77 -8.29 -6.58 -6.97
N LYS A 78 -8.83 -7.33 -7.93
CA LYS A 78 -8.19 -7.63 -9.23
C LYS A 78 -7.79 -6.37 -9.99
N THR A 79 -8.71 -5.40 -10.11
CA THR A 79 -8.45 -4.15 -10.86
C THR A 79 -7.35 -3.34 -10.17
N VAL A 80 -7.37 -3.25 -8.83
CA VAL A 80 -6.37 -2.52 -8.07
C VAL A 80 -5.00 -3.19 -8.18
N VAL A 81 -4.91 -4.51 -7.98
CA VAL A 81 -3.66 -5.27 -8.12
C VAL A 81 -3.05 -5.07 -9.51
N LYS A 82 -3.87 -5.21 -10.58
CA LYS A 82 -3.41 -4.99 -11.95
C LYS A 82 -2.88 -3.57 -12.15
N SER A 83 -3.63 -2.56 -11.75
CA SER A 83 -3.25 -1.15 -11.87
C SER A 83 -1.95 -0.84 -11.13
N MET A 84 -1.78 -1.33 -9.90
CA MET A 84 -0.57 -1.13 -9.10
C MET A 84 0.65 -1.75 -9.78
N LEU A 85 0.57 -3.00 -10.23
CA LEU A 85 1.70 -3.69 -10.86
C LEU A 85 2.07 -3.09 -12.21
N GLU A 86 1.07 -2.76 -13.04
CA GLU A 86 1.30 -2.09 -14.34
C GLU A 86 1.85 -0.67 -14.17
N GLY A 87 1.43 0.04 -13.11
CA GLY A 87 1.88 1.40 -12.79
C GLY A 87 3.28 1.50 -12.19
N ALA A 88 3.83 0.40 -11.66
CA ALA A 88 5.11 0.40 -10.95
C ALA A 88 6.27 0.96 -11.77
N GLN A 89 7.06 1.87 -11.17
CA GLN A 89 8.20 2.55 -11.80
C GLN A 89 9.54 2.22 -11.14
N THR A 90 9.58 2.03 -9.82
CA THR A 90 10.82 1.90 -9.06
C THR A 90 10.92 0.62 -8.27
N SER A 91 9.82 0.19 -7.62
CA SER A 91 9.86 -0.98 -6.75
C SER A 91 8.50 -1.67 -6.59
N ILE A 92 8.54 -2.99 -6.42
CA ILE A 92 7.39 -3.84 -6.06
C ILE A 92 7.82 -4.73 -4.90
N VAL A 93 7.06 -4.70 -3.83
CA VAL A 93 7.13 -5.66 -2.71
C VAL A 93 5.81 -6.42 -2.69
N ILE A 94 5.87 -7.74 -2.70
CA ILE A 94 4.68 -8.58 -2.78
C ILE A 94 4.84 -9.83 -1.91
N THR A 95 3.77 -10.19 -1.19
CA THR A 95 3.71 -11.45 -0.47
C THR A 95 2.68 -12.37 -1.12
N GLY A 96 3.02 -13.64 -1.35
CA GLY A 96 2.13 -14.61 -2.00
C GLY A 96 2.09 -15.93 -1.23
N TYR A 97 0.89 -16.32 -0.80
CA TYR A 97 0.65 -17.64 -0.20
C TYR A 97 0.45 -18.72 -1.26
N SER A 98 -0.20 -18.36 -2.36
CA SER A 98 -0.50 -19.25 -3.49
C SER A 98 -0.36 -18.48 -4.81
N LEU A 99 0.28 -19.11 -5.79
CA LEU A 99 0.53 -18.56 -7.13
C LEU A 99 -0.14 -19.46 -8.17
N SER A 100 -1.48 -19.44 -8.24
CA SER A 100 -2.21 -20.26 -9.22
C SER A 100 -1.95 -19.81 -10.67
N ASP A 101 -2.22 -20.68 -11.63
CA ASP A 101 -2.07 -20.38 -13.07
C ASP A 101 -2.91 -19.19 -13.52
N TYR A 102 -4.00 -18.91 -12.84
CA TYR A 102 -4.80 -17.71 -13.03
C TYR A 102 -4.00 -16.41 -12.91
N PHE A 103 -2.89 -16.44 -12.19
CA PHE A 103 -2.03 -15.28 -11.94
C PHE A 103 -0.87 -15.13 -12.94
N SER A 104 -0.81 -15.97 -13.97
CA SER A 104 0.30 -16.01 -14.95
C SER A 104 0.54 -14.65 -15.62
N ASP A 105 -0.51 -13.94 -16.02
CA ASP A 105 -0.37 -12.63 -16.69
C ASP A 105 0.27 -11.58 -15.77
N LEU A 106 -0.03 -11.62 -14.47
CA LEU A 106 0.56 -10.72 -13.49
C LEU A 106 2.01 -11.12 -13.15
N ILE A 107 2.33 -12.40 -13.14
CA ILE A 107 3.71 -12.90 -13.05
C ILE A 107 4.53 -12.40 -14.25
N ASP A 108 3.96 -12.47 -15.47
CA ASP A 108 4.61 -11.92 -16.66
C ASP A 108 4.81 -10.41 -16.57
N CYS A 109 3.84 -9.68 -16.02
CA CYS A 109 3.98 -8.26 -15.75
C CYS A 109 5.14 -7.99 -14.78
N ILE A 110 5.21 -8.71 -13.65
CA ILE A 110 6.26 -8.59 -12.64
C ILE A 110 7.64 -8.87 -13.25
N ILE A 111 7.77 -9.92 -14.05
CA ILE A 111 9.02 -10.27 -14.72
C ILE A 111 9.44 -9.14 -15.68
N ARG A 112 8.55 -8.66 -16.54
CA ARG A 112 8.83 -7.53 -17.46
C ARG A 112 9.25 -6.28 -16.70
N LYS A 113 8.58 -5.95 -15.57
CA LYS A 113 8.94 -4.82 -14.72
C LYS A 113 10.37 -4.97 -14.17
N SER A 114 10.73 -6.15 -13.68
CA SER A 114 12.09 -6.41 -13.19
C SER A 114 13.14 -6.31 -14.30
N GLN A 115 12.85 -6.79 -15.50
CA GLN A 115 13.69 -6.64 -16.68
C GLN A 115 13.85 -5.18 -17.11
N GLY A 116 12.83 -4.36 -16.87
CA GLY A 116 12.86 -2.90 -17.07
C GLY A 116 13.53 -2.12 -15.94
N GLY A 117 14.12 -2.77 -14.93
CA GLY A 117 14.88 -2.13 -13.85
C GLY A 117 14.08 -1.81 -12.58
N VAL A 118 12.81 -2.21 -12.51
CA VAL A 118 12.00 -2.11 -11.28
C VAL A 118 12.48 -3.17 -10.28
N LEU A 119 12.82 -2.75 -9.05
CA LEU A 119 13.27 -3.67 -8.00
C LEU A 119 12.08 -4.44 -7.44
N VAL A 120 12.05 -5.76 -7.64
CA VAL A 120 11.00 -6.65 -7.16
C VAL A 120 11.51 -7.50 -6.01
N LYS A 121 10.82 -7.46 -4.87
CA LYS A 121 10.99 -8.37 -3.73
C LYS A 121 9.74 -9.23 -3.60
N PHE A 122 9.83 -10.50 -3.94
CA PHE A 122 8.72 -11.43 -3.88
C PHE A 122 8.90 -12.40 -2.70
N TYR A 123 8.02 -12.29 -1.72
CA TYR A 123 8.00 -13.17 -0.55
C TYR A 123 6.96 -14.25 -0.75
N VAL A 124 7.37 -15.50 -0.71
CA VAL A 124 6.49 -16.65 -0.96
C VAL A 124 6.49 -17.59 0.23
N ASN A 125 5.38 -18.27 0.40
CA ASN A 125 5.33 -19.47 1.24
C ASN A 125 5.96 -20.63 0.45
N HIS A 126 6.34 -21.70 1.14
CA HIS A 126 6.88 -22.93 0.55
C HIS A 126 5.97 -23.44 -0.62
N ILE A 127 6.27 -22.97 -1.83
CA ILE A 127 5.52 -23.27 -3.06
C ILE A 127 6.47 -23.99 -4.02
N GLU A 128 6.87 -25.20 -3.65
CA GLU A 128 7.52 -26.09 -4.59
C GLU A 128 6.42 -26.64 -5.52
N ASP A 129 6.69 -26.91 -6.77
CA ASP A 129 5.79 -27.51 -7.77
C ASP A 129 4.70 -26.59 -8.40
N GLN A 130 4.83 -25.27 -8.37
CA GLN A 130 3.94 -24.38 -9.14
C GLN A 130 4.68 -23.77 -10.33
N ALA A 131 4.11 -23.88 -11.54
CA ALA A 131 4.72 -23.37 -12.78
C ALA A 131 5.07 -21.88 -12.70
N ASN A 132 4.23 -21.08 -12.05
CA ASN A 132 4.48 -19.64 -11.84
C ASN A 132 5.66 -19.38 -10.89
N TYR A 133 5.86 -20.20 -9.87
CA TYR A 133 7.03 -20.11 -9.00
C TYR A 133 8.32 -20.44 -9.75
N GLU A 134 8.34 -21.53 -10.52
CA GLU A 134 9.48 -21.87 -11.37
C GLU A 134 9.80 -20.77 -12.37
N LYS A 135 8.77 -20.16 -12.97
CA LYS A 135 8.92 -19.05 -13.91
C LYS A 135 9.59 -17.84 -13.24
N LEU A 136 9.18 -17.48 -12.02
CA LEU A 136 9.84 -16.45 -11.22
C LEU A 136 11.30 -16.83 -10.93
N CYS A 137 11.56 -18.05 -10.47
CA CYS A 137 12.91 -18.53 -10.15
C CYS A 137 13.86 -18.50 -11.35
N ARG A 138 13.37 -18.82 -12.56
CA ARG A 138 14.18 -18.73 -13.79
C ARG A 138 14.55 -17.28 -14.16
N ASN A 139 13.77 -16.31 -13.72
CA ASN A 139 13.98 -14.89 -14.00
C ASN A 139 14.58 -14.11 -12.82
N LYS A 140 14.96 -14.80 -11.73
CA LYS A 140 15.61 -14.13 -10.57
C LYS A 140 16.94 -13.50 -10.96
N GLY A 141 17.28 -12.39 -10.31
CA GLY A 141 18.51 -11.67 -10.61
C GLY A 141 18.62 -10.38 -9.78
N ARG A 142 19.35 -9.40 -10.34
CA ARG A 142 19.59 -8.12 -9.64
C ARG A 142 18.29 -7.41 -9.24
N PHE A 143 17.30 -7.40 -10.12
CA PHE A 143 16.06 -6.67 -9.95
C PHE A 143 14.86 -7.56 -9.54
N LEU A 144 15.00 -8.88 -9.52
CA LEU A 144 13.98 -9.81 -9.03
C LEU A 144 14.58 -10.69 -7.94
N LYS A 145 14.20 -10.42 -6.72
CA LYS A 145 14.58 -11.19 -5.53
C LYS A 145 13.40 -11.98 -5.02
N ILE A 146 13.62 -13.25 -4.75
CA ILE A 146 12.62 -14.18 -4.24
C ILE A 146 13.05 -14.63 -2.85
N TYR A 147 12.16 -14.51 -1.89
CA TYR A 147 12.37 -14.89 -0.50
C TYR A 147 11.36 -15.94 -0.10
N ASN A 148 11.83 -17.12 0.22
CA ASN A 148 10.97 -18.23 0.61
C ASN A 148 10.85 -18.30 2.14
N TYR A 149 9.61 -18.47 2.64
CA TYR A 149 9.33 -18.89 3.99
C TYR A 149 9.44 -20.40 4.06
N PRO A 150 10.50 -20.97 4.65
CA PRO A 150 10.73 -22.40 4.63
C PRO A 150 9.71 -23.13 5.50
N ARG A 151 9.46 -24.38 5.18
CA ARG A 151 8.60 -25.26 5.99
C ARG A 151 9.06 -25.28 7.44
N GLN A 152 8.16 -25.07 8.36
CA GLN A 152 8.43 -25.08 9.81
C GLN A 152 8.06 -26.44 10.41
N ASN A 153 8.49 -26.67 11.65
CA ASN A 153 8.08 -27.85 12.43
C ASN A 153 6.57 -27.83 12.72
N ASP A 154 5.99 -26.65 12.89
CA ASP A 154 4.54 -26.45 12.94
C ASP A 154 4.00 -26.41 11.49
N ALA A 155 3.25 -27.44 11.13
CA ALA A 155 2.66 -27.56 9.79
C ALA A 155 1.62 -26.46 9.48
N MET A 156 1.11 -25.75 10.49
CA MET A 156 0.16 -24.64 10.33
C MET A 156 0.85 -23.29 10.15
N ALA A 157 2.15 -23.19 10.47
CA ALA A 157 2.90 -21.97 10.33
C ALA A 157 3.14 -21.64 8.84
N ALA A 158 2.69 -20.48 8.39
CA ALA A 158 2.75 -20.07 7.00
C ALA A 158 2.90 -18.56 6.85
N LEU A 159 3.48 -18.13 5.73
CA LEU A 159 3.36 -16.74 5.29
C LEU A 159 1.94 -16.52 4.73
N HIS A 160 1.03 -16.08 5.57
CA HIS A 160 -0.37 -15.87 5.19
C HIS A 160 -0.74 -14.40 4.92
N ALA A 161 0.22 -13.49 5.00
CA ALA A 161 0.03 -12.09 4.63
C ALA A 161 -0.21 -11.94 3.12
N LYS A 162 -1.15 -11.08 2.73
CA LYS A 162 -1.44 -10.70 1.35
C LYS A 162 -1.24 -9.20 1.23
N VAL A 163 -0.02 -8.83 0.87
CA VAL A 163 0.44 -7.45 0.82
C VAL A 163 1.10 -7.18 -0.52
N ILE A 164 0.76 -6.04 -1.12
CA ILE A 164 1.46 -5.49 -2.28
C ILE A 164 1.81 -4.05 -1.92
N SER A 165 3.09 -3.67 -2.10
CA SER A 165 3.54 -2.29 -1.94
C SER A 165 4.35 -1.89 -3.17
N VAL A 166 3.94 -0.81 -3.83
CA VAL A 166 4.53 -0.32 -5.07
C VAL A 166 5.09 1.08 -4.86
N ASP A 167 6.29 1.30 -5.39
CA ASP A 167 6.97 2.60 -5.42
C ASP A 167 7.06 3.28 -4.05
N LYS A 168 7.11 2.46 -2.99
CA LYS A 168 7.23 2.88 -1.58
C LYS A 168 6.12 3.82 -1.10
N LYS A 169 4.95 3.77 -1.70
CA LYS A 169 3.82 4.64 -1.34
C LYS A 169 2.44 4.02 -1.59
N ASP A 170 2.31 3.18 -2.58
CA ASP A 170 1.05 2.60 -3.02
C ASP A 170 0.92 1.19 -2.44
N ASN A 171 -0.01 0.98 -1.51
CA ASN A 171 -0.06 -0.21 -0.68
C ASN A 171 -1.45 -0.86 -0.72
N LEU A 172 -1.48 -2.17 -0.89
CA LEU A 172 -2.68 -2.99 -0.75
C LEU A 172 -2.45 -4.03 0.34
N ILE A 173 -3.33 -4.06 1.32
CA ILE A 173 -3.41 -5.11 2.35
C ILE A 173 -4.79 -5.73 2.23
N THR A 174 -4.84 -7.05 2.00
CA THR A 174 -6.10 -7.73 1.69
C THR A 174 -6.15 -9.13 2.28
N SER A 175 -7.34 -9.71 2.37
CA SER A 175 -7.52 -11.13 2.64
C SER A 175 -7.38 -11.99 1.39
N ALA A 176 -7.48 -11.38 0.20
CA ALA A 176 -7.49 -12.05 -1.10
C ALA A 176 -6.13 -12.66 -1.48
N ASN A 177 -6.08 -13.96 -1.71
CA ASN A 177 -4.91 -14.61 -2.29
C ASN A 177 -4.70 -14.22 -3.76
N LEU A 178 -3.49 -14.41 -4.27
CA LEU A 178 -3.14 -14.28 -5.69
C LEU A 178 -3.60 -15.54 -6.46
N SER A 179 -4.90 -15.80 -6.43
CA SER A 179 -5.56 -16.96 -7.05
C SER A 179 -6.93 -16.56 -7.60
N TYR A 180 -7.54 -17.42 -8.43
CA TYR A 180 -8.88 -17.18 -8.95
C TYR A 180 -9.89 -16.91 -7.83
N HIS A 181 -9.94 -17.76 -6.83
CA HIS A 181 -10.89 -17.61 -5.72
C HIS A 181 -10.66 -16.31 -4.93
N GLY A 182 -9.41 -15.92 -4.69
CA GLY A 182 -9.09 -14.68 -4.00
C GLY A 182 -9.40 -13.42 -4.84
N GLN A 183 -9.39 -13.51 -6.17
CA GLN A 183 -9.58 -12.37 -7.05
C GLN A 183 -10.99 -12.26 -7.66
N GLU A 184 -11.75 -13.36 -7.72
CA GLU A 184 -13.08 -13.40 -8.36
C GLU A 184 -14.10 -14.31 -7.63
N GLY A 185 -13.68 -15.38 -6.96
CA GLY A 185 -14.58 -16.44 -6.49
C GLY A 185 -15.13 -16.24 -5.08
N ASN A 186 -14.32 -15.70 -4.18
CA ASN A 186 -14.68 -15.49 -2.77
C ASN A 186 -15.22 -14.08 -2.51
N ILE A 187 -15.75 -13.88 -1.29
CA ILE A 187 -15.93 -12.55 -0.73
C ILE A 187 -14.67 -12.23 0.07
N GLU A 188 -13.89 -11.27 -0.42
CA GLU A 188 -12.64 -10.83 0.19
C GLU A 188 -12.65 -9.31 0.34
N MET A 189 -11.97 -8.80 1.36
CA MET A 189 -11.84 -7.36 1.57
C MET A 189 -10.38 -6.98 1.78
N GLY A 190 -10.07 -5.75 1.39
CA GLY A 190 -8.76 -5.16 1.63
C GLY A 190 -8.86 -3.64 1.71
N VAL A 191 -7.74 -3.04 2.03
CA VAL A 191 -7.56 -1.59 2.04
C VAL A 191 -6.43 -1.24 1.08
N HIS A 192 -6.72 -0.39 0.11
CA HIS A 192 -5.75 0.26 -0.75
C HIS A 192 -5.38 1.60 -0.13
N ILE A 193 -4.10 1.86 0.12
CA ILE A 193 -3.62 3.00 0.90
C ILE A 193 -2.46 3.65 0.16
N VAL A 194 -2.60 4.92 -0.19
CA VAL A 194 -1.47 5.73 -0.70
C VAL A 194 -0.78 6.39 0.49
N SER A 195 0.32 5.80 0.96
CA SER A 195 1.06 6.27 2.13
C SER A 195 2.50 5.75 2.12
N GLU A 196 3.45 6.68 2.15
CA GLU A 196 4.88 6.33 2.30
C GLU A 196 5.18 5.72 3.67
N ASP A 197 4.49 6.16 4.73
CA ASP A 197 4.74 5.66 6.07
C ASP A 197 4.28 4.20 6.23
N ILE A 198 3.15 3.83 5.64
CA ILE A 198 2.70 2.43 5.60
C ILE A 198 3.70 1.59 4.77
N ALA A 199 4.16 2.08 3.63
CA ALA A 199 5.16 1.38 2.82
C ALA A 199 6.48 1.16 3.58
N LYS A 200 6.95 2.16 4.33
CA LYS A 200 8.13 2.04 5.22
C LYS A 200 7.92 0.99 6.31
N GLN A 201 6.74 0.96 6.92
CA GLN A 201 6.41 -0.05 7.94
C GLN A 201 6.41 -1.46 7.35
N ILE A 202 5.80 -1.67 6.17
CA ILE A 202 5.80 -2.95 5.46
C ILE A 202 7.24 -3.40 5.16
N ASP A 203 8.06 -2.52 4.56
CA ASP A 203 9.46 -2.85 4.22
C ASP A 203 10.29 -3.12 5.50
N SER A 204 10.08 -2.36 6.57
CA SER A 204 10.75 -2.57 7.86
C SER A 204 10.42 -3.93 8.47
N VAL A 205 9.15 -4.34 8.48
CA VAL A 205 8.73 -5.65 8.99
C VAL A 205 9.37 -6.77 8.17
N LEU A 206 9.26 -6.73 6.85
CA LEU A 206 9.80 -7.78 5.96
C LEU A 206 11.32 -7.83 6.02
N THR A 207 11.99 -6.68 6.07
CA THR A 207 13.45 -6.59 6.23
C THR A 207 13.89 -7.16 7.59
N THR A 208 13.18 -6.85 8.66
CA THR A 208 13.46 -7.43 10.00
C THR A 208 13.35 -8.95 9.98
N LEU A 209 12.32 -9.49 9.32
CA LEU A 209 12.16 -10.94 9.20
C LEU A 209 13.27 -11.59 8.35
N LEU A 210 13.77 -10.89 7.33
CA LEU A 210 14.95 -11.33 6.56
C LEU A 210 16.21 -11.37 7.46
N PHE A 211 16.50 -10.31 8.21
CA PHE A 211 17.65 -10.28 9.13
C PHE A 211 17.56 -11.37 10.21
N LYS A 212 16.36 -11.68 10.67
CA LYS A 212 16.12 -12.80 11.59
C LYS A 212 16.18 -14.17 10.93
N LYS A 213 16.50 -14.25 9.63
CA LYS A 213 16.57 -15.49 8.84
C LYS A 213 15.26 -16.28 8.81
N VAL A 214 14.13 -15.59 9.00
CA VAL A 214 12.79 -16.18 8.85
C VAL A 214 12.51 -16.50 7.37
N PHE A 215 13.00 -15.67 6.48
CA PHE A 215 12.99 -15.92 5.03
C PHE A 215 14.38 -16.31 4.54
N LYS A 216 14.43 -17.12 3.49
CA LYS A 216 15.66 -17.50 2.77
C LYS A 216 15.57 -16.98 1.33
N GLU A 217 16.60 -16.30 0.87
CA GLU A 217 16.72 -15.95 -0.55
C GLU A 217 16.93 -17.22 -1.37
N VAL A 218 16.22 -17.34 -2.50
CA VAL A 218 16.22 -18.50 -3.40
C VAL A 218 17.21 -18.31 -4.54
#